data_40caaa8c8fa0dfafd53c49e8d02b50f5
#
_entry.id   40caaa8c8fa0dfafd53c49e8d02b50f5
#
_cell.length_a   1.000
_cell.length_b   1.000
_cell.length_c   1.000
_cell.angle_alpha   90.00
_cell.angle_beta   90.00
_cell.angle_gamma   90.00
#
_symmetry.space_group_name_H-M   'P 1'
#
loop_
_entity.id
_entity.type
_entity.pdbx_description
1 polymer ?
#
loop_
_entity_poly.entity_id
_entity_poly.type
_entity_poly.pdbx_seq_one_letter_code
_entity_poly.pdbx_strand_id
1 'polypeptide(L)'
;HDAYEDMAFDDPSVLTDVITNESSLVFSANVNAFTGVIDGVELHYDIGEGWATEVMAPQVLGGAYQASIGGLYDGMLIEYYILGVNSEGITQTYPNGAPENTILFILGDLPDLYVNNFEVSSDDWSIGDASDLATAGIWELAIPEASFNDSGFQVQTGLDNTDDGDYCFVTGNGYELDPNTNQNNASFDDVDGGA
;
A
#
# COMPACT_ATOMS: atom_id res chain seq x y z
N HIS A 1 -14.94 -6.45 32.17
CA HIS A 1 -13.70 -7.14 32.53
C HIS A 1 -12.73 -6.77 31.44
N ASP A 2 -11.94 -5.74 31.69
CA ASP A 2 -10.78 -5.43 30.86
C ASP A 2 -9.83 -6.60 31.07
N ALA A 3 -9.58 -7.35 29.99
CA ALA A 3 -8.54 -8.37 30.01
C ALA A 3 -7.22 -7.62 30.18
N TYR A 4 -6.60 -7.74 31.35
CA TYR A 4 -5.21 -7.36 31.55
C TYR A 4 -4.42 -8.23 30.58
N GLU A 5 -3.76 -7.61 29.61
CA GLU A 5 -2.79 -8.30 28.80
C GLU A 5 -1.63 -8.66 29.71
N ASP A 6 -1.30 -9.93 29.79
CA ASP A 6 -0.18 -10.41 30.64
C ASP A 6 1.19 -10.11 30.02
N MET A 7 1.18 -9.71 28.75
CA MET A 7 2.34 -9.31 27.95
C MET A 7 1.93 -8.35 26.83
N ALA A 8 2.77 -7.40 26.47
CA ALA A 8 2.54 -6.48 25.36
C ALA A 8 3.81 -6.26 24.52
N PHE A 9 3.59 -6.01 23.23
CA PHE A 9 4.61 -5.49 22.33
C PHE A 9 4.48 -3.98 22.25
N ASP A 10 5.55 -3.26 22.60
CA ASP A 10 5.64 -1.83 22.42
C ASP A 10 6.49 -1.56 21.18
N ASP A 11 5.90 -0.79 20.24
CA ASP A 11 6.55 -0.26 19.05
C ASP A 11 7.48 -1.25 18.32
N PRO A 12 6.95 -2.39 17.85
CA PRO A 12 7.73 -3.24 16.97
C PRO A 12 8.02 -2.44 15.70
N SER A 13 9.25 -2.51 15.21
CA SER A 13 9.59 -1.89 13.94
C SER A 13 8.83 -2.59 12.83
N VAL A 14 7.75 -1.97 12.38
CA VAL A 14 7.06 -2.37 11.16
C VAL A 14 7.86 -1.84 10.00
N LEU A 15 8.50 -2.75 9.27
CA LEU A 15 9.20 -2.40 8.05
C LEU A 15 8.14 -2.18 6.97
N THR A 16 7.76 -0.91 6.74
CA THR A 16 6.73 -0.56 5.74
C THR A 16 7.32 -0.17 4.40
N ASP A 17 8.58 0.28 4.37
CA ASP A 17 9.27 0.71 3.15
C ASP A 17 10.75 0.37 3.26
N VAL A 18 11.11 -0.85 2.91
CA VAL A 18 12.53 -1.21 2.88
C VAL A 18 13.07 -1.02 1.48
N ILE A 19 13.69 0.12 1.28
CA ILE A 19 14.51 0.38 0.10
C ILE A 19 15.84 -0.29 0.34
N THR A 20 16.24 -1.30 -0.43
CA THR A 20 17.62 -1.70 -0.28
C THR A 20 18.22 -2.61 -1.32
N ASN A 21 19.51 -2.48 -1.45
CA ASN A 21 20.51 -3.44 -1.89
C ASN A 21 21.01 -4.30 -0.69
N GLU A 22 20.23 -4.52 0.33
CA GLU A 22 20.68 -5.27 1.52
C GLU A 22 20.27 -6.73 1.41
N SER A 23 21.25 -7.61 1.56
CA SER A 23 21.01 -9.06 1.56
C SER A 23 20.49 -9.59 2.89
N SER A 24 20.23 -8.72 3.86
CA SER A 24 19.71 -9.08 5.19
C SER A 24 18.89 -7.96 5.81
N LEU A 25 17.87 -8.34 6.61
CA LEU A 25 17.03 -7.43 7.39
C LEU A 25 17.15 -7.74 8.87
N VAL A 26 17.09 -6.68 9.69
CA VAL A 26 17.02 -6.76 11.15
C VAL A 26 15.61 -6.43 11.61
N PHE A 27 14.99 -7.36 12.32
CA PHE A 27 13.71 -7.17 12.97
C PHE A 27 13.94 -6.84 14.44
N SER A 28 13.23 -5.87 14.97
CA SER A 28 13.34 -5.42 16.35
C SER A 28 11.98 -5.29 17.00
N ALA A 29 11.86 -5.72 18.25
CA ALA A 29 10.64 -5.57 19.03
C ALA A 29 10.97 -5.30 20.51
N ASN A 30 10.23 -4.36 21.13
CA ASN A 30 10.21 -4.22 22.58
C ASN A 30 9.06 -5.07 23.12
N VAL A 31 9.37 -5.95 24.05
CA VAL A 31 8.40 -6.87 24.66
C VAL A 31 8.42 -6.69 26.17
N ASN A 32 7.26 -6.42 26.75
CA ASN A 32 7.07 -6.25 28.18
C ASN A 32 6.19 -7.36 28.74
N ALA A 33 6.64 -8.02 29.79
CA ALA A 33 5.80 -8.92 30.58
C ALA A 33 5.25 -8.18 31.79
N PHE A 34 3.94 -8.25 32.00
CA PHE A 34 3.28 -7.71 33.18
C PHE A 34 3.20 -8.76 34.31
N THR A 35 3.31 -10.04 33.94
CA THR A 35 3.48 -11.17 34.86
C THR A 35 4.71 -11.98 34.47
N GLY A 36 5.45 -12.46 35.45
CA GLY A 36 6.69 -13.20 35.22
C GLY A 36 7.81 -12.34 34.59
N VAL A 37 8.64 -12.98 33.80
CA VAL A 37 9.72 -12.36 32.98
C VAL A 37 9.62 -12.90 31.56
N ILE A 38 10.15 -12.18 30.57
CA ILE A 38 10.21 -12.69 29.20
C ILE A 38 11.20 -13.89 29.18
N ASP A 39 10.70 -15.03 28.76
CA ASP A 39 11.47 -16.28 28.62
C ASP A 39 12.04 -16.44 27.21
N GLY A 40 11.31 -16.01 26.18
CA GLY A 40 11.75 -16.04 24.80
C GLY A 40 10.96 -15.11 23.89
N VAL A 41 11.63 -14.68 22.83
CA VAL A 41 11.00 -13.95 21.71
C VAL A 41 11.50 -14.58 20.41
N GLU A 42 10.58 -14.86 19.51
CA GLU A 42 10.85 -15.53 18.24
C GLU A 42 10.27 -14.72 17.08
N LEU A 43 11.04 -14.61 16.01
CA LEU A 43 10.60 -14.14 14.71
C LEU A 43 10.20 -15.35 13.86
N HIS A 44 8.97 -15.42 13.45
CA HIS A 44 8.47 -16.38 12.48
C HIS A 44 8.30 -15.65 11.14
N TYR A 45 8.87 -16.21 10.06
CA TYR A 45 8.85 -15.58 8.75
C TYR A 45 8.77 -16.58 7.61
N ASP A 46 8.25 -16.13 6.48
CA ASP A 46 8.26 -16.83 5.20
C ASP A 46 8.77 -15.87 4.11
N ILE A 47 9.76 -16.34 3.35
CA ILE A 47 10.37 -15.64 2.20
C ILE A 47 10.09 -16.36 0.88
N GLY A 48 9.03 -17.20 0.84
CA GLY A 48 8.66 -18.02 -0.30
C GLY A 48 9.17 -19.46 -0.26
N GLU A 49 9.84 -19.84 0.83
CA GLU A 49 10.37 -21.20 1.04
C GLU A 49 9.61 -21.97 2.16
N GLY A 50 8.56 -21.36 2.69
CA GLY A 50 7.82 -21.82 3.86
C GLY A 50 8.29 -21.21 5.15
N TRP A 51 7.46 -21.36 6.20
CA TRP A 51 7.72 -20.76 7.51
C TRP A 51 9.01 -21.24 8.16
N ALA A 52 9.83 -20.27 8.57
CA ALA A 52 11.04 -20.45 9.36
C ALA A 52 10.94 -19.66 10.67
N THR A 53 11.82 -19.98 11.63
CA THR A 53 11.85 -19.33 12.94
C THR A 53 13.28 -18.95 13.31
N GLU A 54 13.46 -17.70 13.77
CA GLU A 54 14.69 -17.19 14.34
C GLU A 54 14.46 -16.69 15.76
N VAL A 55 15.37 -17.09 16.68
CA VAL A 55 15.33 -16.60 18.06
C VAL A 55 15.80 -15.14 18.09
N MET A 56 14.99 -14.26 18.65
CA MET A 56 15.37 -12.86 18.83
C MET A 56 16.20 -12.67 20.09
N ALA A 57 17.41 -12.16 19.94
CA ALA A 57 18.33 -11.93 21.04
C ALA A 57 18.04 -10.60 21.77
N PRO A 58 18.05 -10.59 23.13
CA PRO A 58 17.89 -9.34 23.88
C PRO A 58 19.09 -8.41 23.65
N GLN A 59 18.81 -7.13 23.42
CA GLN A 59 19.83 -6.11 23.27
C GLN A 59 20.24 -5.52 24.63
N VAL A 60 21.54 -5.25 24.79
CA VAL A 60 22.12 -4.77 26.06
C VAL A 60 21.61 -3.39 26.46
N LEU A 61 21.19 -2.58 25.49
CA LEU A 61 20.65 -1.23 25.68
C LEU A 61 19.24 -1.16 25.12
N GLY A 62 18.26 -0.80 25.96
CA GLY A 62 16.91 -0.44 25.54
C GLY A 62 15.85 -1.53 25.63
N GLY A 63 16.18 -2.77 26.05
CA GLY A 63 15.17 -3.83 26.26
C GLY A 63 14.54 -4.41 24.99
N ALA A 64 15.05 -4.06 23.81
CA ALA A 64 14.60 -4.62 22.54
C ALA A 64 15.15 -6.01 22.30
N TYR A 65 14.39 -6.84 21.63
CA TYR A 65 14.80 -8.13 21.08
C TYR A 65 15.04 -7.98 19.59
N GLN A 66 16.09 -8.61 19.05
CA GLN A 66 16.45 -8.51 17.65
C GLN A 66 16.77 -9.87 17.03
N ALA A 67 16.36 -10.06 15.79
CA ALA A 67 16.79 -11.13 14.91
C ALA A 67 17.13 -10.58 13.52
N SER A 68 17.94 -11.31 12.76
CA SER A 68 18.30 -10.95 11.40
C SER A 68 18.02 -12.12 10.47
N ILE A 69 17.36 -11.87 9.36
CA ILE A 69 17.19 -12.84 8.28
C ILE A 69 18.06 -12.43 7.08
N GLY A 70 18.63 -13.41 6.39
CA GLY A 70 19.52 -13.20 5.26
C GLY A 70 19.05 -13.91 4.00
N GLY A 71 19.85 -13.79 2.91
CA GLY A 71 19.48 -14.40 1.63
C GLY A 71 18.45 -13.62 0.86
N LEU A 72 18.27 -12.35 1.16
CA LEU A 72 17.24 -11.49 0.61
C LEU A 72 17.69 -10.83 -0.71
N TYR A 73 16.73 -10.52 -1.57
CA TYR A 73 16.93 -9.77 -2.82
C TYR A 73 15.67 -8.96 -3.16
N ASP A 74 15.82 -7.95 -4.00
CA ASP A 74 14.73 -7.07 -4.41
C ASP A 74 13.60 -7.84 -5.09
N GLY A 75 12.37 -7.47 -4.74
CA GLY A 75 11.16 -8.11 -5.23
C GLY A 75 10.69 -9.31 -4.41
N MET A 76 11.41 -9.71 -3.35
CA MET A 76 10.93 -10.76 -2.45
C MET A 76 9.71 -10.30 -1.65
N LEU A 77 8.72 -11.19 -1.59
CA LEU A 77 7.60 -11.06 -0.66
C LEU A 77 8.01 -11.66 0.67
N ILE A 78 7.89 -10.89 1.75
CA ILE A 78 8.22 -11.32 3.10
C ILE A 78 6.97 -11.25 3.95
N GLU A 79 6.63 -12.36 4.56
CA GLU A 79 5.54 -12.48 5.52
C GLU A 79 6.12 -12.82 6.89
N TYR A 80 5.65 -12.17 7.97
CA TYR A 80 6.20 -12.44 9.28
C TYR A 80 5.23 -12.11 10.43
N TYR A 81 5.54 -12.69 11.59
CA TYR A 81 5.01 -12.29 12.89
C TYR A 81 6.05 -12.54 13.98
N ILE A 82 5.86 -11.92 15.15
CA ILE A 82 6.71 -12.09 16.32
C ILE A 82 5.89 -12.77 17.42
N LEU A 83 6.49 -13.76 18.07
CA LEU A 83 5.92 -14.48 19.22
C LEU A 83 6.76 -14.19 20.47
N GLY A 84 6.13 -13.72 21.53
CA GLY A 84 6.72 -13.62 22.86
C GLY A 84 6.16 -14.69 23.78
N VAL A 85 7.02 -15.18 24.68
CA VAL A 85 6.68 -16.15 25.74
C VAL A 85 7.23 -15.65 27.06
N ASN A 86 6.42 -15.66 28.12
CA ASN A 86 6.90 -15.38 29.47
C ASN A 86 7.18 -16.65 30.29
N SER A 87 7.80 -16.50 31.47
CA SER A 87 8.18 -17.61 32.37
C SER A 87 6.96 -18.35 32.96
N GLU A 88 5.76 -17.87 32.78
CA GLU A 88 4.51 -18.54 33.18
C GLU A 88 3.90 -19.33 32.01
N GLY A 89 4.53 -19.31 30.83
CA GLY A 89 4.09 -20.00 29.63
C GLY A 89 2.98 -19.25 28.88
N ILE A 90 2.75 -17.97 29.21
CA ILE A 90 1.78 -17.12 28.50
C ILE A 90 2.45 -16.62 27.21
N THR A 91 1.73 -16.68 26.11
CA THR A 91 2.18 -16.26 24.79
C THR A 91 1.40 -15.04 24.29
N GLN A 92 2.09 -14.16 23.58
CA GLN A 92 1.50 -13.04 22.85
C GLN A 92 2.16 -12.92 21.48
N THR A 93 1.39 -12.54 20.47
CA THR A 93 1.90 -12.34 19.10
C THR A 93 1.78 -10.88 18.64
N TYR A 94 2.67 -10.51 17.73
CA TYR A 94 2.56 -9.27 16.98
C TYR A 94 2.71 -9.57 15.47
N PRO A 95 1.69 -9.21 14.65
CA PRO A 95 0.42 -8.62 15.07
C PRO A 95 -0.41 -9.58 15.94
N ASN A 96 -1.36 -9.02 16.68
CA ASN A 96 -2.26 -9.84 17.49
C ASN A 96 -3.10 -10.74 16.58
N GLY A 97 -3.23 -12.01 16.98
CA GLY A 97 -3.96 -13.04 16.23
C GLY A 97 -3.10 -13.78 15.20
N ALA A 98 -1.77 -13.61 15.20
CA ALA A 98 -0.92 -14.48 14.40
C ALA A 98 -0.99 -15.94 14.94
N PRO A 99 -0.84 -16.93 14.06
CA PRO A 99 -0.41 -16.85 12.66
C PRO A 99 -1.52 -16.54 11.63
N GLU A 100 -2.80 -16.41 12.03
CA GLU A 100 -3.89 -16.09 11.11
C GLU A 100 -3.84 -14.63 10.64
N ASN A 101 -3.17 -13.76 11.39
CA ASN A 101 -2.93 -12.36 11.06
C ASN A 101 -1.43 -12.09 11.06
N THR A 102 -0.87 -11.77 9.90
CA THR A 102 0.57 -11.59 9.69
C THR A 102 0.87 -10.22 9.09
N ILE A 103 2.14 -9.83 9.09
CA ILE A 103 2.62 -8.65 8.37
C ILE A 103 3.25 -9.11 7.08
N LEU A 104 2.82 -8.50 5.98
CA LEU A 104 3.29 -8.79 4.64
C LEU A 104 3.85 -7.52 3.99
N PHE A 105 5.04 -7.60 3.40
CA PHE A 105 5.63 -6.52 2.63
C PHE A 105 6.53 -7.05 1.51
N ILE A 106 6.85 -6.18 0.55
CA ILE A 106 7.76 -6.49 -0.55
C ILE A 106 9.08 -5.77 -0.31
N LEU A 107 10.18 -6.50 -0.46
CA LEU A 107 11.52 -5.95 -0.31
C LEU A 107 11.96 -5.24 -1.59
N GLY A 108 12.49 -4.01 -1.46
CA GLY A 108 12.98 -3.23 -2.57
C GLY A 108 11.91 -2.62 -3.48
N ASP A 109 12.34 -1.97 -4.52
CA ASP A 109 11.47 -1.38 -5.53
C ASP A 109 10.97 -2.46 -6.49
N LEU A 110 9.65 -2.47 -6.72
CA LEU A 110 9.10 -3.27 -7.80
C LEU A 110 9.42 -2.58 -9.13
N PRO A 111 10.01 -3.29 -10.10
CA PRO A 111 10.16 -2.71 -11.42
C PRO A 111 8.77 -2.44 -12.01
N ASP A 112 8.62 -1.28 -12.63
CA ASP A 112 7.43 -0.99 -13.40
C ASP A 112 7.28 -2.04 -14.50
N LEU A 113 6.19 -2.79 -14.47
CA LEU A 113 5.91 -3.80 -15.51
C LEU A 113 5.45 -3.14 -16.81
N TYR A 114 4.85 -1.97 -16.69
CA TYR A 114 4.34 -1.20 -17.81
C TYR A 114 4.28 0.28 -17.42
N VAL A 115 4.82 1.14 -18.26
CA VAL A 115 4.73 2.60 -18.11
C VAL A 115 4.25 3.16 -19.45
N ASN A 116 3.21 3.98 -19.42
CA ASN A 116 2.75 4.78 -20.55
C ASN A 116 2.36 6.16 -20.04
N ASN A 117 3.00 7.19 -20.56
CA ASN A 117 2.65 8.58 -20.23
C ASN A 117 1.61 9.18 -21.20
N PHE A 118 1.17 8.40 -22.18
CA PHE A 118 0.16 8.78 -23.19
C PHE A 118 0.53 9.93 -24.13
N GLU A 119 1.77 10.42 -24.08
CA GLU A 119 2.20 11.58 -24.86
C GLU A 119 2.48 11.28 -26.34
N VAL A 120 2.81 10.04 -26.65
CA VAL A 120 3.23 9.63 -28.00
C VAL A 120 2.11 8.89 -28.73
N SER A 121 1.45 7.98 -28.04
CA SER A 121 0.35 7.21 -28.59
C SER A 121 -0.48 6.51 -27.49
N SER A 122 -1.72 6.17 -27.82
CA SER A 122 -2.56 5.30 -27.03
C SER A 122 -2.60 3.87 -27.58
N ASP A 123 -1.64 3.46 -28.39
CA ASP A 123 -1.66 2.22 -29.20
C ASP A 123 -1.88 0.94 -28.38
N ASP A 124 -1.47 0.95 -27.11
CA ASP A 124 -1.69 -0.17 -26.20
C ASP A 124 -3.07 -0.14 -25.51
N TRP A 125 -3.85 0.91 -25.73
CA TRP A 125 -5.17 1.11 -25.13
C TRP A 125 -6.21 1.34 -26.20
N SER A 126 -7.31 0.61 -26.14
CA SER A 126 -8.48 0.84 -26.99
C SER A 126 -9.56 1.55 -26.20
N ILE A 127 -10.12 2.58 -26.79
CA ILE A 127 -11.24 3.34 -26.23
C ILE A 127 -12.52 2.76 -26.79
N GLY A 128 -13.35 2.26 -25.88
CA GLY A 128 -14.64 1.70 -26.21
C GLY A 128 -14.58 0.37 -26.96
N ASP A 129 -15.69 -0.32 -26.96
CA ASP A 129 -15.97 -1.52 -27.74
C ASP A 129 -17.21 -1.29 -28.59
N ALA A 130 -17.37 -2.02 -29.68
CA ALA A 130 -18.55 -1.92 -30.54
C ALA A 130 -19.87 -2.28 -29.82
N SER A 131 -19.78 -2.91 -28.66
CA SER A 131 -20.91 -3.25 -27.78
C SER A 131 -21.15 -2.23 -26.65
N ASP A 132 -20.32 -1.19 -26.53
CA ASP A 132 -20.51 -0.14 -25.53
C ASP A 132 -21.79 0.62 -25.81
N LEU A 133 -22.56 0.84 -24.76
CA LEU A 133 -23.85 1.53 -24.83
C LEU A 133 -23.78 2.93 -24.22
N ALA A 134 -22.61 3.40 -23.83
CA ALA A 134 -22.43 4.75 -23.31
C ALA A 134 -22.83 5.79 -24.37
N THR A 135 -23.62 6.77 -23.97
CA THR A 135 -24.15 7.82 -24.86
C THR A 135 -23.55 9.19 -24.57
N ALA A 136 -22.87 9.34 -23.42
CA ALA A 136 -22.17 10.55 -23.01
C ALA A 136 -20.93 10.17 -22.16
N GLY A 137 -20.01 11.10 -22.00
CA GLY A 137 -18.80 10.92 -21.21
C GLY A 137 -17.87 9.81 -21.73
N ILE A 138 -17.81 9.62 -23.05
CA ILE A 138 -16.93 8.61 -23.66
C ILE A 138 -15.49 9.02 -23.39
N TRP A 139 -14.68 8.04 -22.99
CA TRP A 139 -13.25 8.25 -22.78
C TRP A 139 -12.55 8.74 -24.05
N GLU A 140 -11.70 9.72 -23.91
CA GLU A 140 -10.84 10.22 -24.97
C GLU A 140 -9.44 10.51 -24.45
N LEU A 141 -8.44 10.39 -25.32
CA LEU A 141 -7.08 10.82 -25.04
C LEU A 141 -6.98 12.29 -25.38
N ALA A 142 -6.84 13.15 -24.38
CA ALA A 142 -6.83 14.60 -24.58
C ALA A 142 -6.01 15.30 -23.49
N ILE A 143 -5.74 16.60 -23.72
CA ILE A 143 -5.27 17.48 -22.64
C ILE A 143 -6.46 17.76 -21.73
N PRO A 144 -6.38 17.45 -20.42
CA PRO A 144 -7.54 17.61 -19.55
C PRO A 144 -7.91 19.07 -19.35
N GLU A 145 -9.21 19.36 -19.37
CA GLU A 145 -9.74 20.65 -18.97
C GLU A 145 -10.42 20.54 -17.60
N ALA A 146 -10.13 21.50 -16.72
CA ALA A 146 -10.72 21.50 -15.40
C ALA A 146 -12.23 21.68 -15.49
N SER A 147 -13.00 20.84 -14.78
CA SER A 147 -14.45 21.00 -14.67
C SER A 147 -14.89 21.26 -13.23
N PHE A 148 -16.07 21.84 -13.07
CA PHE A 148 -16.59 22.36 -11.82
C PHE A 148 -18.03 21.94 -11.63
N ASN A 149 -18.44 21.66 -10.40
CA ASN A 149 -19.84 21.47 -10.06
C ASN A 149 -20.59 22.81 -9.96
N ASP A 150 -21.92 22.77 -9.83
CA ASP A 150 -22.77 23.94 -9.70
C ASP A 150 -22.44 24.87 -8.52
N SER A 151 -21.68 24.39 -7.56
CA SER A 151 -21.16 25.17 -6.40
C SER A 151 -19.80 25.78 -6.67
N GLY A 152 -19.20 25.58 -7.85
CA GLY A 152 -17.91 26.09 -8.24
C GLY A 152 -16.71 25.32 -7.67
N PHE A 153 -16.93 24.11 -7.13
CA PHE A 153 -15.83 23.23 -6.72
C PHE A 153 -15.32 22.45 -7.92
N GLN A 154 -13.99 22.44 -8.07
CA GLN A 154 -13.35 21.63 -9.10
C GLN A 154 -13.56 20.14 -8.80
N VAL A 155 -14.01 19.39 -9.79
CA VAL A 155 -14.26 17.94 -9.72
C VAL A 155 -13.35 17.16 -10.66
N GLN A 156 -13.00 17.72 -11.83
CA GLN A 156 -11.97 17.18 -12.71
C GLN A 156 -10.77 18.12 -12.70
N THR A 157 -9.56 17.56 -12.61
CA THR A 157 -8.33 18.33 -12.76
C THR A 157 -8.12 18.81 -14.20
N GLY A 158 -7.48 19.96 -14.39
CA GLY A 158 -7.01 20.42 -15.69
C GLY A 158 -5.53 20.14 -15.89
N LEU A 159 -4.98 19.18 -15.16
CA LEU A 159 -3.57 18.81 -15.25
C LEU A 159 -3.44 17.30 -15.39
N ASP A 160 -2.53 16.86 -16.23
CA ASP A 160 -2.06 15.50 -16.28
C ASP A 160 -1.34 15.11 -14.96
N ASN A 161 -1.16 13.82 -14.73
CA ASN A 161 -0.50 13.28 -13.54
C ASN A 161 1.00 13.04 -13.74
N THR A 162 1.51 13.17 -14.96
CA THR A 162 2.92 12.96 -15.28
C THR A 162 3.68 14.28 -15.35
N ASP A 163 4.95 14.30 -14.88
CA ASP A 163 5.76 15.52 -14.89
C ASP A 163 6.16 15.99 -16.29
N ASP A 164 6.20 15.07 -17.26
CA ASP A 164 6.61 15.29 -18.63
C ASP A 164 5.47 14.99 -19.59
N GLY A 165 4.52 15.92 -19.74
CA GLY A 165 3.45 15.77 -20.71
C GLY A 165 2.21 16.58 -20.40
N ASP A 166 1.20 16.41 -21.24
CA ASP A 166 -0.06 17.12 -21.13
C ASP A 166 -1.26 16.20 -21.34
N TYR A 167 -1.08 14.98 -21.92
CA TYR A 167 -2.17 14.10 -22.31
C TYR A 167 -2.51 13.05 -21.25
N CYS A 168 -3.80 12.85 -21.03
CA CYS A 168 -4.32 11.71 -20.27
C CYS A 168 -5.68 11.26 -20.81
N PHE A 169 -6.19 10.13 -20.33
CA PHE A 169 -7.56 9.75 -20.63
C PHE A 169 -8.55 10.53 -19.77
N VAL A 170 -9.50 11.17 -20.40
CA VAL A 170 -10.56 11.97 -19.77
C VAL A 170 -11.92 11.60 -20.32
N THR A 171 -12.97 11.98 -19.62
CA THR A 171 -14.37 11.89 -20.07
C THR A 171 -14.97 13.28 -20.20
N GLY A 172 -15.74 13.53 -21.23
CA GLY A 172 -16.48 14.78 -21.42
C GLY A 172 -15.65 16.07 -21.39
N ASN A 173 -14.43 16.04 -21.86
CA ASN A 173 -13.39 17.05 -21.70
C ASN A 173 -13.78 18.47 -22.16
N GLY A 174 -14.40 19.26 -21.30
CA GLY A 174 -14.65 20.67 -21.51
C GLY A 174 -15.69 21.02 -22.59
N TYR A 175 -16.55 20.09 -23.00
CA TYR A 175 -17.44 20.28 -24.11
C TYR A 175 -18.59 21.26 -23.88
N GLU A 176 -19.03 21.44 -22.63
CA GLU A 176 -20.13 22.34 -22.35
C GLU A 176 -19.82 23.27 -21.16
N LEU A 177 -19.81 24.55 -21.43
CA LEU A 177 -19.67 25.57 -20.41
C LEU A 177 -21.02 25.85 -19.75
N ASP A 178 -21.02 25.95 -18.42
CA ASP A 178 -22.17 26.53 -17.70
C ASP A 178 -22.38 27.97 -18.17
N PRO A 179 -23.58 28.30 -18.74
CA PRO A 179 -23.85 29.62 -19.29
C PRO A 179 -23.82 30.73 -18.23
N ASN A 180 -23.88 30.41 -16.95
CA ASN A 180 -23.89 31.42 -15.87
C ASN A 180 -22.49 31.74 -15.37
N THR A 181 -21.61 30.77 -15.35
CA THR A 181 -20.24 30.89 -14.80
C THR A 181 -19.17 30.92 -15.88
N ASN A 182 -19.47 30.45 -17.07
CA ASN A 182 -18.54 30.23 -18.18
C ASN A 182 -17.41 29.28 -17.80
N GLN A 183 -17.71 28.32 -16.93
CA GLN A 183 -16.82 27.23 -16.51
C GLN A 183 -17.34 25.92 -17.08
N ASN A 184 -16.42 24.96 -17.29
CA ASN A 184 -16.81 23.62 -17.70
C ASN A 184 -17.65 22.97 -16.61
N ASN A 185 -18.80 22.45 -16.95
CA ASN A 185 -19.73 21.84 -16.00
C ASN A 185 -19.49 20.34 -15.93
N ALA A 186 -19.15 19.86 -14.76
CA ALA A 186 -18.88 18.45 -14.47
C ALA A 186 -20.08 17.52 -14.74
N SER A 187 -21.29 18.04 -14.83
CA SER A 187 -22.46 17.22 -15.17
C SER A 187 -22.41 16.62 -16.57
N PHE A 188 -21.51 17.09 -17.43
CA PHE A 188 -21.31 16.57 -18.78
C PHE A 188 -20.09 15.64 -18.89
N ASP A 189 -19.31 15.54 -17.80
CA ASP A 189 -18.10 14.70 -17.76
C ASP A 189 -18.40 13.28 -17.25
N ASP A 190 -19.64 13.01 -16.87
CA ASP A 190 -20.07 11.72 -16.36
C ASP A 190 -20.38 10.73 -17.50
N VAL A 191 -20.04 9.46 -17.29
CA VAL A 191 -20.34 8.40 -18.25
C VAL A 191 -21.78 7.97 -18.11
N ASP A 192 -22.61 8.35 -19.06
CA ASP A 192 -24.04 8.10 -19.06
C ASP A 192 -24.48 7.08 -20.12
N GLY A 193 -25.57 6.39 -19.83
CA GLY A 193 -26.36 5.66 -20.85
C GLY A 193 -26.02 4.19 -21.00
N GLY A 194 -25.36 3.59 -20.09
CA GLY A 194 -25.23 2.15 -20.05
C GLY A 194 -23.79 1.67 -19.89
N ALA A 195 -23.58 1.06 -18.79
CA ALA A 195 -22.40 0.27 -18.47
C ALA A 195 -22.69 -1.21 -18.70
#